data_b4ecfe92dd38bd1576b3639a8dddee98
#
_entry.id   b4ecfe92dd38bd1576b3639a8dddee98
#
_cell.length_a   1.000
_cell.length_b   1.000
_cell.length_c   1.000
_cell.angle_alpha   90.00
_cell.angle_beta   90.00
_cell.angle_gamma   90.00
#
_symmetry.space_group_name_H-M   'P 1'
#
loop_
_entity.id
_entity.type
_entity.pdbx_description
1 polymer ?
#
loop_
_entity_poly.entity_id
_entity_poly.type
_entity_poly.pdbx_seq_one_letter_code
_entity_poly.pdbx_strand_id
1 'polypeptide(L)'
;MWGGNAIVSRDGFFKPSCFALYFQQFASTSIIASGSHYVAYQIEKDHYCIFFFNPTDLVTKYFNQAESLVSYFNLQNLYQSANILKLQVIIESSQTMTATSYYVDEHHGNPLSLLNDLVVHNIMSNEDAAWINAVNHPQRKRELLTNNSGMLEFKFTAQPHSFGLIEIKPFTEL
;
A
#
# COMPACT_ATOMS: atom_id res chain seq x y z
N MET A 1 6.65 15.86 13.77
CA MET A 1 5.85 15.25 14.83
C MET A 1 4.92 14.21 14.22
N TRP A 2 5.24 12.95 14.37
CA TRP A 2 4.70 11.82 13.59
C TRP A 2 3.61 11.05 14.33
N GLY A 3 3.33 11.46 15.56
CA GLY A 3 2.55 10.74 16.51
C GLY A 3 1.05 10.80 16.29
N GLY A 4 0.40 9.83 16.87
CA GLY A 4 -1.04 9.70 16.97
C GLY A 4 -1.70 8.93 15.84
N ASN A 5 -2.89 8.45 16.11
CA ASN A 5 -3.73 7.66 15.20
C ASN A 5 -4.40 8.51 14.10
N ALA A 6 -4.01 9.78 13.95
CA ALA A 6 -4.55 10.64 12.92
C ALA A 6 -4.10 10.21 11.52
N ILE A 7 -5.01 10.28 10.56
CA ILE A 7 -4.76 9.99 9.14
C ILE A 7 -4.09 11.15 8.40
N VAL A 8 -4.17 12.34 8.98
CA VAL A 8 -3.52 13.56 8.49
C VAL A 8 -2.56 14.05 9.56
N SER A 9 -1.39 14.53 9.15
CA SER A 9 -0.42 15.14 10.07
C SER A 9 -0.93 16.48 10.59
N ARG A 10 -0.26 17.01 11.63
CA ARG A 10 -0.52 18.36 12.11
C ARG A 10 -0.31 19.42 11.02
N ASP A 11 0.62 19.17 10.11
CA ASP A 11 1.00 20.08 9.03
C ASP A 11 0.17 19.88 7.76
N GLY A 12 -0.88 19.02 7.80
CA GLY A 12 -1.90 18.88 6.77
C GLY A 12 -1.59 17.87 5.66
N PHE A 13 -0.54 17.04 5.74
CA PHE A 13 -0.28 16.03 4.74
C PHE A 13 -0.83 14.64 5.11
N PHE A 14 -1.18 13.86 4.08
CA PHE A 14 -1.72 12.51 4.23
C PHE A 14 -0.66 11.52 4.70
N LYS A 15 -0.98 10.77 5.74
CA LYS A 15 -0.16 9.66 6.23
C LYS A 15 -0.50 8.37 5.46
N PRO A 16 0.38 7.34 5.49
CA PRO A 16 0.07 6.02 4.92
C PRO A 16 -1.26 5.44 5.36
N SER A 17 -1.69 5.67 6.60
CA SER A 17 -3.00 5.24 7.13
C SER A 17 -4.20 5.83 6.37
N CYS A 18 -4.06 7.01 5.75
CA CYS A 18 -5.09 7.58 4.88
C CYS A 18 -5.35 6.67 3.67
N PHE A 19 -4.30 6.16 3.05
CA PHE A 19 -4.42 5.26 1.90
C PHE A 19 -4.96 3.89 2.31
N ALA A 20 -4.62 3.39 3.50
CA ALA A 20 -5.20 2.16 4.03
C ALA A 20 -6.73 2.28 4.17
N LEU A 21 -7.23 3.40 4.69
CA LEU A 21 -8.67 3.68 4.77
C LEU A 21 -9.30 3.85 3.38
N TYR A 22 -8.60 4.53 2.47
CA TYR A 22 -9.08 4.65 1.08
C TYR A 22 -9.23 3.28 0.42
N PHE A 23 -8.30 2.37 0.62
CA PHE A 23 -8.41 1.01 0.06
C PHE A 23 -9.58 0.23 0.66
N GLN A 24 -9.96 0.46 1.91
CA GLN A 24 -11.08 -0.24 2.55
C GLN A 24 -12.43 -0.05 1.83
N GLN A 25 -12.61 1.01 1.04
CA GLN A 25 -13.83 1.19 0.23
C GLN A 25 -14.04 0.06 -0.80
N PHE A 26 -12.98 -0.68 -1.15
CA PHE A 26 -13.04 -1.82 -2.06
C PHE A 26 -13.30 -3.15 -1.32
N ALA A 27 -13.43 -3.14 0.01
CA ALA A 27 -13.77 -4.33 0.75
C ALA A 27 -15.22 -4.74 0.49
N SER A 28 -15.47 -6.04 0.42
CA SER A 28 -16.78 -6.65 0.27
C SER A 28 -17.07 -7.58 1.44
N THR A 29 -18.30 -7.98 1.59
CA THR A 29 -18.69 -9.04 2.53
C THR A 29 -18.32 -10.45 2.05
N SER A 30 -18.04 -10.61 0.75
CA SER A 30 -17.70 -11.89 0.14
C SER A 30 -16.20 -12.14 0.18
N ILE A 31 -15.69 -12.61 1.32
CA ILE A 31 -14.31 -13.07 1.45
C ILE A 31 -14.18 -14.42 0.78
N ILE A 32 -13.28 -14.56 -0.19
CA ILE A 32 -13.03 -15.80 -0.94
C ILE A 32 -11.74 -16.50 -0.51
N ALA A 33 -10.78 -15.77 0.02
CA ALA A 33 -9.54 -16.32 0.57
C ALA A 33 -8.92 -15.37 1.58
N SER A 34 -8.16 -15.90 2.53
CA SER A 34 -7.39 -15.11 3.47
C SER A 34 -6.16 -15.86 3.95
N GLY A 35 -5.14 -15.12 4.35
CA GLY A 35 -3.90 -15.63 4.92
C GLY A 35 -3.27 -14.62 5.88
N SER A 36 -2.07 -14.91 6.39
CA SER A 36 -1.37 -14.05 7.35
C SER A 36 -1.02 -12.67 6.78
N HIS A 37 -0.98 -12.52 5.46
CA HIS A 37 -0.54 -11.30 4.78
C HIS A 37 -1.53 -10.77 3.75
N TYR A 38 -2.70 -11.40 3.60
CA TYR A 38 -3.69 -10.95 2.62
C TYR A 38 -5.12 -11.34 3.01
N VAL A 39 -6.05 -10.59 2.45
CA VAL A 39 -7.48 -10.92 2.40
C VAL A 39 -7.98 -10.66 0.98
N ALA A 40 -8.63 -11.65 0.36
CA ALA A 40 -9.18 -11.55 -0.98
C ALA A 40 -10.70 -11.52 -0.93
N TYR A 41 -11.29 -10.61 -1.67
CA TYR A 41 -12.73 -10.40 -1.80
C TYR A 41 -13.16 -10.60 -3.25
N GLN A 42 -14.35 -11.14 -3.42
CA GLN A 42 -15.08 -11.06 -4.68
C GLN A 42 -16.07 -9.89 -4.57
N ILE A 43 -15.93 -8.91 -5.43
CA ILE A 43 -16.80 -7.71 -5.47
C ILE A 43 -18.05 -8.03 -6.32
N GLU A 44 -17.81 -8.56 -7.51
CA GLU A 44 -18.81 -9.00 -8.48
C GLU A 44 -18.29 -10.24 -9.21
N LYS A 45 -19.08 -10.77 -10.13
CA LYS A 45 -18.61 -11.86 -10.99
C LYS A 45 -17.34 -11.41 -11.75
N ASP A 46 -16.29 -12.19 -11.65
CA ASP A 46 -14.99 -11.96 -12.29
C ASP A 46 -14.31 -10.63 -11.87
N HIS A 47 -14.73 -10.03 -10.74
CA HIS A 47 -14.11 -8.84 -10.15
C HIS A 47 -13.64 -9.15 -8.74
N TYR A 48 -12.33 -9.05 -8.52
CA TYR A 48 -11.65 -9.43 -7.28
C TYR A 48 -10.82 -8.28 -6.74
N CYS A 49 -10.78 -8.16 -5.42
CA CYS A 49 -9.89 -7.24 -4.70
C CYS A 49 -9.10 -7.99 -3.65
N ILE A 50 -7.79 -7.81 -3.64
CA ILE A 50 -6.88 -8.47 -2.72
C ILE A 50 -6.15 -7.38 -1.94
N PHE A 51 -6.43 -7.28 -0.65
CA PHE A 51 -5.65 -6.48 0.27
C PHE A 51 -4.45 -7.28 0.71
N PHE A 52 -3.29 -6.67 0.72
CA PHE A 52 -2.08 -7.28 1.24
C PHE A 52 -1.35 -6.33 2.19
N PHE A 53 -0.57 -6.90 3.08
CA PHE A 53 0.32 -6.17 3.97
C PHE A 53 1.55 -7.02 4.27
N ASN A 54 2.70 -6.37 4.32
CA ASN A 54 3.98 -6.99 4.61
C ASN A 54 4.64 -6.29 5.82
N PRO A 55 4.17 -6.54 7.06
CA PRO A 55 4.74 -5.93 8.25
C PRO A 55 6.14 -6.48 8.49
N THR A 56 6.96 -5.70 9.19
CA THR A 56 8.25 -6.15 9.70
C THR A 56 8.18 -6.36 11.21
N ASP A 57 8.99 -7.25 11.75
CA ASP A 57 9.05 -7.54 13.20
C ASP A 57 9.45 -6.30 14.01
N LEU A 58 10.11 -5.34 13.37
CA LEU A 58 10.50 -4.07 13.98
C LEU A 58 9.30 -3.18 14.34
N VAL A 59 8.15 -3.37 13.67
CA VAL A 59 6.92 -2.62 13.99
C VAL A 59 6.54 -2.79 15.45
N THR A 60 6.56 -4.01 15.96
CA THR A 60 6.24 -4.30 17.38
C THR A 60 7.21 -3.61 18.32
N LYS A 61 8.51 -3.57 17.97
CA LYS A 61 9.54 -2.90 18.74
C LYS A 61 9.28 -1.39 18.85
N TYR A 62 8.92 -0.75 17.74
CA TYR A 62 8.68 0.71 17.75
C TYR A 62 7.30 1.07 18.32
N PHE A 63 6.30 0.22 18.15
CA PHE A 63 4.95 0.44 18.68
C PHE A 63 4.91 0.55 20.20
N ASN A 64 5.80 -0.16 20.89
CA ASN A 64 5.91 -0.17 22.36
C ASN A 64 6.87 0.89 22.91
N GLN A 65 7.48 1.73 22.06
CA GLN A 65 8.37 2.79 22.52
C GLN A 65 7.62 4.11 22.68
N ALA A 66 8.07 4.93 23.64
CA ALA A 66 7.59 6.30 23.73
C ALA A 66 7.95 7.05 22.42
N GLU A 67 7.02 7.84 21.92
CA GLU A 67 7.13 8.58 20.65
C GLU A 67 8.41 9.44 20.57
N SER A 68 8.85 9.99 21.71
CA SER A 68 10.09 10.75 21.84
C SER A 68 11.37 9.96 21.57
N LEU A 69 11.31 8.63 21.62
CA LEU A 69 12.44 7.74 21.37
C LEU A 69 12.50 7.21 19.95
N VAL A 70 11.44 7.44 19.15
CA VAL A 70 11.38 7.01 17.76
C VAL A 70 11.88 8.15 16.89
N SER A 71 13.12 8.02 16.38
CA SER A 71 13.67 8.96 15.42
C SER A 71 13.32 8.56 13.98
N TYR A 72 13.42 9.51 13.06
CA TYR A 72 13.29 9.25 11.63
C TYR A 72 14.22 8.12 11.15
N PHE A 73 15.49 8.13 11.58
CA PHE A 73 16.45 7.07 11.23
C PHE A 73 16.02 5.68 11.71
N ASN A 74 15.37 5.61 12.87
CA ASN A 74 14.84 4.35 13.39
C ASN A 74 13.68 3.84 12.53
N LEU A 75 12.83 4.73 12.01
CA LEU A 75 11.73 4.37 11.12
C LEU A 75 12.22 3.86 9.76
N GLN A 76 13.31 4.38 9.24
CA GLN A 76 13.91 3.87 7.99
C GLN A 76 14.31 2.38 8.10
N ASN A 77 14.71 1.92 9.28
CA ASN A 77 15.06 0.51 9.48
C ASN A 77 13.87 -0.45 9.26
N LEU A 78 12.62 0.04 9.31
CA LEU A 78 11.44 -0.77 9.01
C LEU A 78 11.46 -1.29 7.56
N TYR A 79 12.03 -0.52 6.65
CA TYR A 79 12.08 -0.84 5.23
C TYR A 79 13.30 -1.68 4.84
N GLN A 80 14.29 -1.79 5.72
CA GLN A 80 15.55 -2.53 5.47
C GLN A 80 15.46 -4.02 5.78
N SER A 81 14.28 -4.53 6.16
CA SER A 81 14.07 -5.95 6.39
C SER A 81 14.25 -6.74 5.09
N ALA A 82 14.80 -7.96 5.19
CA ALA A 82 14.91 -8.89 4.06
C ALA A 82 13.59 -9.60 3.71
N ASN A 83 12.51 -9.34 4.46
CA ASN A 83 11.24 -10.05 4.31
C ASN A 83 10.44 -9.51 3.11
N ILE A 84 10.67 -10.09 1.94
CA ILE A 84 9.90 -9.79 0.73
C ILE A 84 8.70 -10.73 0.67
N LEU A 85 7.50 -10.18 0.60
CA LEU A 85 6.26 -10.93 0.39
C LEU A 85 6.06 -11.19 -1.12
N LYS A 86 5.90 -12.46 -1.49
CA LYS A 86 5.56 -12.86 -2.85
C LYS A 86 4.12 -13.39 -2.85
N LEU A 87 3.26 -12.76 -3.60
CA LEU A 87 1.89 -13.16 -3.83
C LEU A 87 1.75 -13.75 -5.23
N GLN A 88 1.10 -14.90 -5.33
CA GLN A 88 0.73 -15.53 -6.58
C GLN A 88 -0.78 -15.72 -6.58
N VAL A 89 -1.44 -15.13 -7.56
CA VAL A 89 -2.89 -15.21 -7.74
C VAL A 89 -3.16 -16.02 -9.01
N ILE A 90 -3.97 -17.06 -8.88
CA ILE A 90 -4.38 -17.91 -9.99
C ILE A 90 -5.89 -17.83 -10.10
N ILE A 91 -6.41 -17.49 -11.27
CA ILE A 91 -7.83 -17.33 -11.53
C ILE A 91 -8.20 -18.16 -12.76
N GLU A 92 -9.25 -18.97 -12.64
CA GLU A 92 -9.87 -19.59 -13.79
C GLU A 92 -10.72 -18.54 -14.52
N SER A 93 -10.37 -18.23 -15.75
CA SER A 93 -11.13 -17.30 -16.59
C SER A 93 -10.87 -17.57 -18.06
N SER A 94 -11.94 -17.51 -18.86
CA SER A 94 -11.85 -17.52 -20.32
C SER A 94 -11.63 -16.13 -20.94
N GLN A 95 -11.70 -15.08 -20.10
CA GLN A 95 -11.62 -13.68 -20.53
C GLN A 95 -10.22 -13.12 -20.26
N THR A 96 -9.82 -12.13 -21.02
CA THR A 96 -8.69 -11.29 -20.70
C THR A 96 -9.04 -10.41 -19.50
N MET A 97 -8.16 -10.37 -18.53
CA MET A 97 -8.35 -9.59 -17.29
C MET A 97 -7.29 -8.49 -17.17
N THR A 98 -7.57 -7.52 -16.33
CA THR A 98 -6.60 -6.51 -15.91
C THR A 98 -6.31 -6.68 -14.42
N ALA A 99 -5.04 -6.68 -14.05
CA ALA A 99 -4.62 -6.52 -12.67
C ALA A 99 -4.09 -5.10 -12.47
N THR A 100 -4.67 -4.37 -11.53
CA THR A 100 -4.20 -3.05 -11.13
C THR A 100 -3.77 -3.13 -9.67
N SER A 101 -2.50 -2.92 -9.40
CA SER A 101 -1.97 -2.83 -8.05
C SER A 101 -1.80 -1.38 -7.62
N TYR A 102 -2.18 -1.10 -6.38
CA TYR A 102 -1.94 0.15 -5.67
C TYR A 102 -1.21 -0.21 -4.40
N TYR A 103 -0.03 0.35 -4.18
CA TYR A 103 0.71 0.03 -2.95
C TYR A 103 1.45 1.22 -2.37
N VAL A 104 1.59 1.16 -1.06
CA VAL A 104 2.30 2.10 -0.21
C VAL A 104 3.55 1.40 0.31
N ASP A 105 4.69 2.04 0.15
CA ASP A 105 5.99 1.57 0.64
C ASP A 105 6.85 2.73 1.15
N GLU A 106 8.15 2.55 1.23
CA GLU A 106 9.09 3.60 1.66
C GLU A 106 9.00 4.86 0.79
N HIS A 107 8.79 4.71 -0.52
CA HIS A 107 8.89 5.79 -1.50
C HIS A 107 7.54 6.25 -2.07
N HIS A 108 6.47 5.49 -1.86
CA HIS A 108 5.17 5.75 -2.45
C HIS A 108 4.08 5.80 -1.37
N GLY A 109 3.31 6.86 -1.37
CA GLY A 109 2.25 7.06 -0.37
C GLY A 109 2.78 7.27 1.06
N ASN A 110 4.08 7.55 1.19
CA ASN A 110 4.76 7.79 2.45
C ASN A 110 5.51 9.13 2.38
N PRO A 111 5.07 10.14 3.13
CA PRO A 111 5.68 11.47 3.05
C PRO A 111 7.07 11.55 3.72
N LEU A 112 7.51 10.50 4.43
CA LEU A 112 8.77 10.52 5.18
C LEU A 112 9.99 10.82 4.31
N SER A 113 10.06 10.21 3.13
CA SER A 113 11.18 10.44 2.20
C SER A 113 11.19 11.87 1.65
N LEU A 114 10.01 12.43 1.37
CA LEU A 114 9.86 13.79 0.84
C LEU A 114 10.19 14.85 1.89
N LEU A 115 9.90 14.58 3.15
CA LEU A 115 10.14 15.54 4.22
C LEU A 115 11.63 15.82 4.47
N ASN A 116 12.49 14.83 4.26
CA ASN A 116 13.93 15.04 4.40
C ASN A 116 14.48 16.11 3.47
N ASP A 117 13.90 16.21 2.28
CA ASP A 117 14.37 17.14 1.25
C ASP A 117 13.82 18.56 1.47
N LEU A 118 12.68 18.67 2.16
CA LEU A 118 11.96 19.94 2.32
C LEU A 118 12.16 20.62 3.67
N VAL A 119 12.47 19.86 4.73
CA VAL A 119 12.56 20.44 6.08
C VAL A 119 13.89 21.15 6.28
N VAL A 120 13.92 22.43 5.94
CA VAL A 120 14.98 23.36 6.32
C VAL A 120 14.60 23.98 7.67
N HIS A 121 15.39 23.73 8.70
CA HIS A 121 15.21 24.30 10.06
C HIS A 121 13.91 23.90 10.80
N ASN A 122 13.35 22.71 10.54
CA ASN A 122 12.11 22.22 11.17
C ASN A 122 10.86 23.11 10.91
N ILE A 123 10.87 23.91 9.87
CA ILE A 123 9.73 24.74 9.47
C ILE A 123 9.20 24.22 8.14
N MET A 124 7.91 23.95 8.12
CA MET A 124 7.17 23.55 6.92
C MET A 124 6.13 24.62 6.61
N SER A 125 6.09 25.05 5.36
CA SER A 125 5.07 25.97 4.87
C SER A 125 3.79 25.24 4.46
N ASN A 126 2.68 25.97 4.31
CA ASN A 126 1.46 25.42 3.73
C ASN A 126 1.66 24.98 2.27
N GLU A 127 2.56 25.63 1.54
CA GLU A 127 2.91 25.27 0.16
C GLU A 127 3.63 23.93 0.11
N ASP A 128 4.57 23.67 1.05
CA ASP A 128 5.26 22.38 1.17
C ASP A 128 4.27 21.26 1.46
N ALA A 129 3.33 21.48 2.38
CA ALA A 129 2.29 20.49 2.68
C ALA A 129 1.39 20.21 1.48
N ALA A 130 1.01 21.23 0.72
CA ALA A 130 0.23 21.09 -0.51
C ALA A 130 1.02 20.32 -1.59
N TRP A 131 2.31 20.62 -1.74
CA TRP A 131 3.18 19.92 -2.68
C TRP A 131 3.36 18.46 -2.30
N ILE A 132 3.62 18.15 -1.02
CA ILE A 132 3.70 16.77 -0.52
C ILE A 132 2.42 16.01 -0.87
N ASN A 133 1.25 16.57 -0.61
CA ASN A 133 -0.02 15.92 -0.92
C ASN A 133 -0.21 15.69 -2.42
N ALA A 134 0.30 16.58 -3.26
CA ALA A 134 0.20 16.46 -4.72
C ALA A 134 1.09 15.33 -5.29
N VAL A 135 2.21 15.01 -4.64
CA VAL A 135 3.16 14.01 -5.14
C VAL A 135 3.16 12.70 -4.33
N ASN A 136 2.66 12.73 -3.10
CA ASN A 136 2.64 11.59 -2.18
C ASN A 136 1.44 10.67 -2.45
N HIS A 137 1.55 9.84 -3.48
CA HIS A 137 0.51 8.88 -3.84
C HIS A 137 1.02 7.44 -3.78
N PRO A 138 0.13 6.46 -3.53
CA PRO A 138 0.45 5.06 -3.72
C PRO A 138 0.96 4.81 -5.15
N GLN A 139 1.92 3.93 -5.30
CA GLN A 139 2.32 3.52 -6.64
C GLN A 139 1.15 2.77 -7.28
N ARG A 140 0.86 3.08 -8.54
CA ARG A 140 -0.14 2.40 -9.33
C ARG A 140 0.51 1.70 -10.52
N LYS A 141 0.29 0.39 -10.63
CA LYS A 141 0.75 -0.41 -11.76
C LYS A 141 -0.42 -1.19 -12.34
N ARG A 142 -0.51 -1.26 -13.66
CA ARG A 142 -1.55 -2.00 -14.37
C ARG A 142 -0.92 -2.97 -15.35
N GLU A 143 -1.41 -4.21 -15.33
CA GLU A 143 -0.95 -5.29 -16.19
C GLU A 143 -2.15 -5.97 -16.85
N LEU A 144 -1.98 -6.37 -18.12
CA LEU A 144 -2.94 -7.18 -18.83
C LEU A 144 -2.63 -8.65 -18.58
N LEU A 145 -3.62 -9.39 -18.11
CA LEU A 145 -3.52 -10.83 -17.89
C LEU A 145 -4.15 -11.55 -19.07
N THR A 146 -3.32 -12.18 -19.89
CA THR A 146 -3.78 -12.96 -21.03
C THR A 146 -3.91 -14.43 -20.65
N ASN A 147 -4.98 -15.06 -21.12
CA ASN A 147 -5.27 -16.44 -20.83
C ASN A 147 -4.38 -17.37 -21.68
N ASN A 148 -3.64 -18.22 -20.98
CA ASN A 148 -2.95 -19.36 -21.56
C ASN A 148 -3.55 -20.64 -20.99
N SER A 149 -4.50 -21.28 -21.69
CA SER A 149 -5.12 -22.54 -21.27
C SER A 149 -6.21 -22.47 -20.17
N GLY A 150 -6.97 -21.39 -20.06
CA GLY A 150 -8.08 -21.27 -19.09
C GLY A 150 -7.69 -20.75 -17.72
N MET A 151 -6.39 -20.54 -17.49
CA MET A 151 -5.86 -20.03 -16.21
C MET A 151 -5.12 -18.73 -16.43
N LEU A 152 -5.36 -17.77 -15.56
CA LEU A 152 -4.63 -16.50 -15.47
C LEU A 152 -3.75 -16.51 -14.26
N GLU A 153 -2.51 -16.12 -14.42
CA GLU A 153 -1.54 -15.99 -13.33
C GLU A 153 -1.12 -14.53 -13.18
N PHE A 154 -1.19 -14.03 -11.95
CA PHE A 154 -0.64 -12.74 -11.57
C PHE A 154 0.35 -12.92 -10.42
N LYS A 155 1.56 -12.39 -10.58
CA LYS A 155 2.62 -12.41 -9.56
C LYS A 155 2.91 -11.00 -9.09
N PHE A 156 2.88 -10.79 -7.79
CA PHE A 156 3.17 -9.52 -7.16
C PHE A 156 4.21 -9.68 -6.06
N THR A 157 5.12 -8.73 -5.97
CA THR A 157 6.15 -8.68 -4.94
C THR A 157 6.00 -7.41 -4.12
N ALA A 158 5.75 -7.58 -2.82
CA ALA A 158 5.62 -6.47 -1.88
C ALA A 158 6.89 -6.32 -1.04
N GLN A 159 7.42 -5.11 -0.98
CA GLN A 159 8.59 -4.75 -0.20
C GLN A 159 8.29 -4.86 1.31
N PRO A 160 9.31 -4.94 2.17
CA PRO A 160 9.12 -4.88 3.61
C PRO A 160 8.36 -3.61 4.02
N HIS A 161 7.56 -3.73 5.07
CA HIS A 161 6.77 -2.63 5.64
C HIS A 161 5.89 -1.90 4.61
N SER A 162 5.28 -2.67 3.70
CA SER A 162 4.37 -2.17 2.68
C SER A 162 2.98 -2.75 2.83
N PHE A 163 2.01 -2.10 2.22
CA PHE A 163 0.63 -2.59 2.12
C PHE A 163 -0.02 -2.06 0.85
N GLY A 164 -1.11 -2.68 0.45
CA GLY A 164 -1.81 -2.21 -0.74
C GLY A 164 -3.02 -3.02 -1.12
N LEU A 165 -3.48 -2.74 -2.33
CA LEU A 165 -4.64 -3.34 -2.96
C LEU A 165 -4.27 -3.82 -4.37
N ILE A 166 -4.70 -5.02 -4.73
CA ILE A 166 -4.67 -5.54 -6.09
C ILE A 166 -6.12 -5.72 -6.53
N GLU A 167 -6.52 -4.99 -7.57
CA GLU A 167 -7.82 -5.13 -8.22
C GLU A 167 -7.66 -5.95 -9.50
N ILE A 168 -8.41 -7.04 -9.66
CA ILE A 168 -8.42 -7.87 -10.86
C ILE A 168 -9.84 -7.91 -11.40
N LYS A 169 -10.02 -7.48 -12.65
CA LYS A 169 -11.32 -7.41 -13.30
C LYS A 169 -11.23 -7.62 -14.81
N PRO A 170 -12.34 -7.94 -15.50
CA PRO A 170 -12.36 -8.07 -16.95
C PRO A 170 -11.78 -6.84 -17.63
N PHE A 171 -10.98 -7.09 -18.69
CA PHE A 171 -10.48 -6.01 -19.52
C PHE A 171 -11.63 -5.46 -20.35
N THR A 172 -11.86 -4.16 -20.24
CA THR A 172 -12.83 -3.43 -21.07
C THR A 172 -12.06 -2.45 -21.95
N GLU A 173 -12.17 -2.59 -23.26
CA GLU A 173 -11.72 -1.55 -24.18
C GLU A 173 -12.65 -0.32 -24.02
N LEU A 174 -12.06 0.86 -23.98
CA LEU A 174 -12.77 2.15 -23.92
C LEU A 174 -13.22 2.54 -25.32
#